data_4fb81b0d5005a36a0f12318d98c0ecba
#
_entry.id   4fb81b0d5005a36a0f12318d98c0ecba
#
_cell.length_a   1.000
_cell.length_b   1.000
_cell.length_c   1.000
_cell.angle_alpha   90.00
_cell.angle_beta   90.00
_cell.angle_gamma   90.00
#
_symmetry.space_group_name_H-M   'P 1'
#
loop_
_entity.id
_entity.type
_entity.pdbx_description
1 polymer ?
#
loop_
_entity_poly.entity_id
_entity_poly.type
_entity_poly.pdbx_seq_one_letter_code
_entity_poly.pdbx_strand_id
1 'polypeptide(L)'
;MYRGEFFYKRFKDNFPYDGTEDQDRLFREIADFVTCDDADILVVNGYAGTGKTSAIAAVIRAFDDLRPKRVDKRAAEPEIRQGPPTDEAHRNTVEDAPDEYEEICYLLAPTGRAAKVLSLYAGKPARTIHKCIYRQKSIGDDGFGQFSLAPNKLSHKLFIVDEVSLIGIDDAQRQGTTQFGTGDLLKDLIEYVRAGNDCRLIMIGDSAQLPPVGMDASPALAKEYMDGFGGVCYSSLTEVVRQQKESGILFNATKLRELIASDLYGDGMYTPDELGLTVDGFDDIVRITGGELIDTLNSAYFSEYSKDDAVVLCRSNKRANRYNAGIRAQVFYDEERLVRGEKLMIVKNCYQFLKGVKCMDYIANGDIAKLVSIKNFEERYGLSFADARLSFPDYGDTEIVAKVCLDTLESESASLSYEQQNLLYNGVSEDYADITSKKKRYEAVREDPYYNALQLKYANAITCPVSYTHLTLPTNREV
;
A
#
# COMPACT_ATOMS: atom_id res chain seq x y z
N MET A 1 38.23 7.44 -10.95
CA MET A 1 36.96 6.75 -11.21
C MET A 1 35.86 7.79 -11.06
N TYR A 2 35.08 8.03 -12.08
CA TYR A 2 33.97 8.97 -12.03
C TYR A 2 32.98 8.50 -10.95
N ARG A 3 32.41 9.40 -10.14
CA ARG A 3 31.54 9.00 -9.01
C ARG A 3 30.35 8.12 -9.46
N GLY A 4 29.78 8.39 -10.63
CA GLY A 4 28.71 7.59 -11.22
C GLY A 4 29.12 6.15 -11.50
N GLU A 5 30.32 5.91 -12.04
CA GLU A 5 30.82 4.56 -12.33
C GLU A 5 30.96 3.69 -11.06
N PHE A 6 31.30 4.33 -9.92
CA PHE A 6 31.35 3.65 -8.63
C PHE A 6 29.99 3.12 -8.18
N PHE A 7 28.92 3.96 -8.27
CA PHE A 7 27.57 3.57 -7.89
C PHE A 7 27.00 2.54 -8.85
N TYR A 8 27.17 2.74 -10.17
CA TYR A 8 26.72 1.80 -11.17
C TYR A 8 27.25 0.38 -10.91
N LYS A 9 28.57 0.24 -10.67
CA LYS A 9 29.18 -1.05 -10.36
C LYS A 9 28.55 -1.67 -9.12
N ARG A 10 28.35 -0.88 -8.06
CA ARG A 10 27.74 -1.36 -6.82
C ARG A 10 26.29 -1.81 -7.02
N PHE A 11 25.50 -1.11 -7.83
CA PHE A 11 24.15 -1.51 -8.15
C PHE A 11 24.13 -2.87 -8.85
N LYS A 12 25.03 -3.08 -9.80
CA LYS A 12 25.18 -4.38 -10.49
C LYS A 12 25.64 -5.50 -9.55
N ASP A 13 26.60 -5.25 -8.69
CA ASP A 13 27.12 -6.23 -7.73
C ASP A 13 26.03 -6.66 -6.72
N ASN A 14 25.05 -5.80 -6.44
CA ASN A 14 23.90 -6.07 -5.56
C ASN A 14 22.65 -6.62 -6.30
N PHE A 15 22.73 -6.74 -7.62
CA PHE A 15 21.62 -7.29 -8.41
C PHE A 15 21.85 -8.79 -8.65
N PRO A 16 20.99 -9.70 -8.10
CA PRO A 16 21.28 -11.13 -8.10
C PRO A 16 20.92 -11.85 -9.42
N TYR A 17 20.54 -11.11 -10.45
CA TYR A 17 20.08 -11.66 -11.72
C TYR A 17 20.91 -11.15 -12.89
N ASP A 18 20.82 -11.85 -14.03
CA ASP A 18 21.31 -11.31 -15.31
C ASP A 18 20.35 -10.18 -15.74
N GLY A 19 20.81 -8.93 -15.63
CA GLY A 19 19.98 -7.76 -15.93
C GLY A 19 19.67 -7.64 -17.42
N THR A 20 18.46 -7.12 -17.72
CA THR A 20 18.11 -6.70 -19.08
C THR A 20 18.86 -5.41 -19.46
N GLU A 21 18.84 -5.05 -20.76
CA GLU A 21 19.46 -3.80 -21.23
C GLU A 21 18.79 -2.57 -20.57
N ASP A 22 17.47 -2.62 -20.37
CA ASP A 22 16.71 -1.57 -19.69
C ASP A 22 17.12 -1.42 -18.23
N GLN A 23 17.33 -2.52 -17.52
CA GLN A 23 17.78 -2.50 -16.11
C GLN A 23 19.23 -2.00 -15.99
N ASP A 24 20.10 -2.37 -16.93
CA ASP A 24 21.48 -1.85 -16.97
C ASP A 24 21.51 -0.35 -17.21
N ARG A 25 20.67 0.14 -18.14
CA ARG A 25 20.47 1.57 -18.39
C ARG A 25 19.95 2.30 -17.14
N LEU A 26 18.93 1.75 -16.47
CA LEU A 26 18.39 2.32 -15.24
C LEU A 26 19.46 2.47 -14.16
N PHE A 27 20.32 1.47 -13.97
CA PHE A 27 21.44 1.58 -13.01
C PHE A 27 22.41 2.70 -13.33
N ARG A 28 22.69 2.96 -14.62
CA ARG A 28 23.53 4.10 -15.03
C ARG A 28 22.83 5.42 -14.76
N GLU A 29 21.56 5.53 -15.15
CA GLU A 29 20.74 6.73 -14.95
C GLU A 29 20.57 7.08 -13.47
N ILE A 30 20.36 6.08 -12.59
CA ILE A 30 20.33 6.31 -11.14
C ILE A 30 21.72 6.71 -10.61
N ALA A 31 22.79 6.09 -11.09
CA ALA A 31 24.15 6.42 -10.67
C ALA A 31 24.53 7.88 -11.05
N ASP A 32 24.12 8.32 -12.24
CA ASP A 32 24.28 9.70 -12.67
C ASP A 32 23.40 10.65 -11.87
N PHE A 33 22.13 10.31 -11.67
CA PHE A 33 21.16 11.07 -10.86
C PHE A 33 21.65 11.36 -9.45
N VAL A 34 22.24 10.37 -8.76
CA VAL A 34 22.72 10.54 -7.38
C VAL A 34 24.08 11.27 -7.28
N THR A 35 24.74 11.51 -8.40
CA THR A 35 26.08 12.13 -8.45
C THR A 35 26.13 13.48 -9.17
N CYS A 36 25.09 13.83 -9.95
CA CYS A 36 24.95 15.10 -10.65
C CYS A 36 23.93 16.00 -9.94
N ASP A 37 24.11 17.32 -10.05
CA ASP A 37 23.25 18.30 -9.39
C ASP A 37 22.18 18.88 -10.35
N ASP A 38 22.06 18.32 -11.55
CA ASP A 38 21.16 18.84 -12.60
C ASP A 38 19.66 18.56 -12.33
N ALA A 39 19.36 17.51 -11.54
CA ALA A 39 18.02 17.11 -11.18
C ALA A 39 17.93 16.62 -9.74
N ASP A 40 16.78 16.86 -9.11
CA ASP A 40 16.45 16.40 -7.75
C ASP A 40 15.30 15.39 -7.72
N ILE A 41 14.66 15.15 -8.89
CA ILE A 41 13.59 14.17 -9.07
C ILE A 41 13.91 13.25 -10.23
N LEU A 42 13.81 11.94 -10.03
CA LEU A 42 13.87 10.91 -11.06
C LEU A 42 12.54 10.16 -11.11
N VAL A 43 11.88 10.17 -12.25
CA VAL A 43 10.67 9.40 -12.52
C VAL A 43 11.02 8.16 -13.33
N VAL A 44 10.75 6.99 -12.75
CA VAL A 44 10.96 5.68 -13.39
C VAL A 44 9.62 5.08 -13.75
N ASN A 45 9.31 5.07 -15.04
CA ASN A 45 8.11 4.43 -15.57
C ASN A 45 8.49 3.06 -16.15
N GLY A 46 7.89 1.99 -15.65
CA GLY A 46 8.18 0.67 -16.16
C GLY A 46 7.00 -0.27 -16.02
N TYR A 47 6.83 -1.14 -17.01
CA TYR A 47 5.72 -2.08 -17.05
C TYR A 47 5.83 -3.17 -15.98
N ALA A 48 4.71 -3.79 -15.63
CA ALA A 48 4.71 -4.98 -14.76
C ALA A 48 5.58 -6.09 -15.41
N GLY A 49 6.38 -6.78 -14.59
CA GLY A 49 7.29 -7.83 -15.07
C GLY A 49 8.63 -7.33 -15.64
N THR A 50 8.93 -6.03 -15.65
CA THR A 50 10.23 -5.48 -16.07
C THR A 50 11.29 -5.52 -14.96
N GLY A 51 10.94 -5.97 -13.76
CA GLY A 51 11.86 -6.10 -12.63
C GLY A 51 12.19 -4.79 -11.91
N LYS A 52 11.33 -3.74 -12.00
CA LYS A 52 11.50 -2.46 -11.30
C LYS A 52 11.87 -2.63 -9.84
N THR A 53 11.03 -3.35 -9.10
CA THR A 53 11.18 -3.54 -7.64
C THR A 53 12.48 -4.26 -7.31
N SER A 54 12.88 -5.26 -8.10
CA SER A 54 14.15 -5.98 -7.92
C SER A 54 15.37 -5.08 -8.18
N ALA A 55 15.31 -4.24 -9.22
CA ALA A 55 16.38 -3.29 -9.53
C ALA A 55 16.53 -2.25 -8.42
N ILE A 56 15.43 -1.69 -7.94
CA ILE A 56 15.44 -0.72 -6.84
C ILE A 56 15.90 -1.35 -5.53
N ALA A 57 15.52 -2.60 -5.25
CA ALA A 57 16.06 -3.32 -4.08
C ALA A 57 17.59 -3.48 -4.15
N ALA A 58 18.17 -3.67 -5.35
CA ALA A 58 19.62 -3.69 -5.52
C ALA A 58 20.25 -2.30 -5.24
N VAL A 59 19.64 -1.23 -5.70
CA VAL A 59 20.05 0.15 -5.41
C VAL A 59 20.04 0.41 -3.90
N ILE A 60 18.97 0.05 -3.21
CA ILE A 60 18.82 0.22 -1.76
C ILE A 60 19.91 -0.56 -1.01
N ARG A 61 20.14 -1.84 -1.36
CA ARG A 61 21.21 -2.65 -0.76
C ARG A 61 22.59 -2.04 -0.96
N ALA A 62 22.86 -1.51 -2.15
CA ALA A 62 24.15 -0.87 -2.45
C ALA A 62 24.39 0.37 -1.59
N PHE A 63 23.36 1.17 -1.30
CA PHE A 63 23.48 2.29 -0.35
C PHE A 63 23.68 1.81 1.09
N ASP A 64 23.06 0.70 1.47
CA ASP A 64 23.26 0.11 2.81
C ASP A 64 24.67 -0.39 3.05
N ASP A 65 25.27 -1.00 2.04
CA ASP A 65 26.65 -1.47 2.08
C ASP A 65 27.66 -0.32 2.26
N LEU A 66 27.28 0.91 1.94
CA LEU A 66 28.10 2.10 2.14
C LEU A 66 28.08 2.61 3.59
N ARG A 67 27.19 2.09 4.45
CA ARG A 67 27.17 2.46 5.86
C ARG A 67 28.44 1.97 6.55
N PRO A 68 29.05 2.77 7.42
CA PRO A 68 30.16 2.30 8.23
C PRO A 68 29.68 1.15 9.13
N LYS A 69 30.26 -0.04 8.94
CA LYS A 69 30.00 -1.19 9.81
C LYS A 69 30.40 -0.83 11.23
N ARG A 70 29.50 -1.01 12.20
CA ARG A 70 29.83 -0.87 13.61
C ARG A 70 30.99 -1.82 13.94
N VAL A 71 32.09 -1.29 14.35
CA VAL A 71 33.10 -2.09 15.06
C VAL A 71 32.53 -2.35 16.43
N ASP A 72 32.18 -3.62 16.67
CA ASP A 72 31.63 -4.08 17.94
C ASP A 72 32.64 -3.82 19.06
N LYS A 73 32.49 -2.69 19.76
CA LYS A 73 33.37 -2.32 20.90
C LYS A 73 33.20 -3.27 22.08
N ARG A 74 32.30 -4.24 22.03
CA ARG A 74 32.12 -5.27 23.07
C ARG A 74 33.14 -6.41 22.98
N ALA A 75 33.92 -6.50 21.90
CA ALA A 75 34.95 -7.54 21.74
C ALA A 75 36.36 -7.14 22.27
N ALA A 76 36.52 -5.97 22.88
CA ALA A 76 37.81 -5.46 23.31
C ALA A 76 37.83 -4.93 24.76
N GLU A 77 37.13 -5.57 25.69
CA GLU A 77 37.43 -5.36 27.12
C GLU A 77 37.94 -6.68 27.74
N PRO A 78 39.18 -6.67 28.28
CA PRO A 78 39.68 -7.82 28.99
C PRO A 78 38.97 -7.95 30.35
N GLU A 79 38.56 -9.18 30.68
CA GLU A 79 38.21 -9.57 32.02
C GLU A 79 39.22 -9.08 33.04
N ILE A 80 38.82 -8.26 34.00
CA ILE A 80 39.35 -8.22 35.36
C ILE A 80 38.48 -7.24 36.18
N ARG A 81 37.68 -7.81 37.12
CA ARG A 81 37.70 -7.51 38.55
C ARG A 81 36.54 -8.13 39.27
N GLN A 82 36.90 -9.09 40.08
CA GLN A 82 36.05 -9.58 41.21
C GLN A 82 36.05 -8.52 42.30
N GLY A 83 34.85 -8.15 42.74
CA GLY A 83 34.60 -7.43 43.99
C GLY A 83 33.19 -7.78 44.49
N PRO A 84 32.96 -7.89 45.83
CA PRO A 84 31.76 -8.44 46.40
C PRO A 84 30.54 -7.49 46.27
N PRO A 85 29.30 -8.00 46.36
CA PRO A 85 28.11 -7.25 46.10
C PRO A 85 27.76 -6.30 47.23
N THR A 86 27.50 -5.05 46.95
CA THR A 86 26.76 -4.13 47.84
C THR A 86 25.43 -3.81 47.22
N ASP A 87 24.39 -4.09 47.95
CA ASP A 87 23.00 -3.73 47.71
C ASP A 87 22.88 -2.20 47.55
N GLU A 88 22.29 -1.77 46.45
CA GLU A 88 21.21 -0.80 46.38
C GLU A 88 20.81 -0.58 44.91
N ALA A 89 19.60 -1.04 44.64
CA ALA A 89 18.99 -1.01 43.31
C ALA A 89 18.62 0.41 42.88
N HIS A 90 19.24 0.89 41.83
CA HIS A 90 18.53 1.79 40.89
C HIS A 90 18.31 1.02 39.59
N ARG A 91 17.09 0.55 39.42
CA ARG A 91 16.56 0.09 38.14
C ARG A 91 16.59 1.26 37.14
N ASN A 92 17.68 1.46 36.50
CA ASN A 92 17.69 2.13 35.21
C ASN A 92 17.34 1.07 34.16
N THR A 93 16.06 0.97 33.81
CA THR A 93 15.62 0.39 32.55
C THR A 93 16.29 1.21 31.47
N VAL A 94 17.37 0.68 30.91
CA VAL A 94 17.85 1.10 29.61
C VAL A 94 16.77 0.64 28.65
N GLU A 95 15.83 1.53 28.34
CA GLU A 95 15.01 1.40 27.15
C GLU A 95 15.99 1.25 25.99
N ASP A 96 15.89 0.13 25.27
CA ASP A 96 16.55 -0.06 23.99
C ASP A 96 16.12 1.11 23.08
N ALA A 97 16.91 2.17 23.06
CA ALA A 97 16.76 3.22 22.08
C ALA A 97 16.93 2.56 20.70
N PRO A 98 15.99 2.73 19.77
CA PRO A 98 16.15 2.18 18.43
C PRO A 98 17.47 2.68 17.86
N ASP A 99 18.21 1.78 17.22
CA ASP A 99 19.51 2.08 16.60
C ASP A 99 19.37 3.31 15.69
N GLU A 100 19.83 4.46 16.16
CA GLU A 100 19.85 5.75 15.47
C GLU A 100 20.98 5.77 14.43
N TYR A 101 20.95 4.81 13.48
CA TYR A 101 21.74 4.96 12.26
C TYR A 101 20.91 5.74 11.26
N GLU A 102 21.40 6.90 10.87
CA GLU A 102 20.77 7.72 9.83
C GLU A 102 20.57 6.91 8.54
N GLU A 103 19.33 6.51 8.26
CA GLU A 103 18.98 5.88 7.01
C GLU A 103 19.31 6.81 5.84
N ILE A 104 19.99 6.29 4.80
CA ILE A 104 20.27 7.04 3.58
C ILE A 104 19.00 7.05 2.71
N CYS A 105 18.37 5.87 2.54
CA CYS A 105 17.18 5.70 1.73
C CYS A 105 15.93 5.66 2.59
N TYR A 106 14.98 6.55 2.30
CA TYR A 106 13.64 6.57 2.89
C TYR A 106 12.65 5.92 1.92
N LEU A 107 12.09 4.78 2.31
CA LEU A 107 11.21 3.99 1.46
C LEU A 107 9.76 4.36 1.73
N LEU A 108 9.06 4.78 0.69
CA LEU A 108 7.69 5.27 0.77
C LEU A 108 6.77 4.60 -0.26
N ALA A 109 5.49 4.56 0.04
CA ALA A 109 4.46 4.16 -0.91
C ALA A 109 3.14 4.91 -0.64
N PRO A 110 2.24 5.00 -1.62
CA PRO A 110 0.95 5.68 -1.44
C PRO A 110 0.03 4.97 -0.44
N THR A 111 0.09 3.63 -0.40
CA THR A 111 -0.78 2.80 0.45
C THR A 111 0.01 1.96 1.44
N GLY A 112 -0.68 1.51 2.51
CA GLY A 112 -0.07 0.65 3.52
C GLY A 112 0.39 -0.69 2.95
N ARG A 113 -0.41 -1.30 2.09
CA ARG A 113 -0.06 -2.57 1.43
C ARG A 113 1.16 -2.43 0.52
N ALA A 114 1.21 -1.37 -0.30
CA ALA A 114 2.37 -1.11 -1.15
C ALA A 114 3.64 -0.86 -0.31
N ALA A 115 3.55 -0.11 0.80
CA ALA A 115 4.66 0.09 1.71
C ALA A 115 5.17 -1.23 2.31
N LYS A 116 4.24 -2.13 2.68
CA LYS A 116 4.61 -3.45 3.18
C LYS A 116 5.34 -4.29 2.13
N VAL A 117 4.80 -4.36 0.92
CA VAL A 117 5.41 -5.10 -0.19
C VAL A 117 6.82 -4.56 -0.46
N LEU A 118 6.97 -3.24 -0.53
CA LEU A 118 8.28 -2.58 -0.66
C LEU A 118 9.23 -2.95 0.49
N SER A 119 8.73 -3.00 1.74
CA SER A 119 9.52 -3.40 2.91
C SER A 119 10.06 -4.82 2.78
N LEU A 120 9.24 -5.76 2.30
CA LEU A 120 9.64 -7.17 2.11
C LEU A 120 10.74 -7.31 1.05
N TYR A 121 10.58 -6.64 -0.09
CA TYR A 121 11.58 -6.69 -1.17
C TYR A 121 12.88 -5.98 -0.81
N ALA A 122 12.79 -4.86 -0.10
CA ALA A 122 13.96 -4.07 0.30
C ALA A 122 14.67 -4.64 1.53
N GLY A 123 14.00 -5.49 2.32
CA GLY A 123 14.50 -5.96 3.62
C GLY A 123 14.57 -4.85 4.68
N LYS A 124 13.80 -3.77 4.51
CA LYS A 124 13.81 -2.57 5.34
C LYS A 124 12.41 -2.02 5.54
N PRO A 125 12.14 -1.30 6.64
CA PRO A 125 10.86 -0.65 6.84
C PRO A 125 10.57 0.40 5.76
N ALA A 126 9.43 0.27 5.08
CA ALA A 126 8.84 1.31 4.27
C ALA A 126 7.59 1.88 4.97
N ARG A 127 7.24 3.12 4.65
CA ARG A 127 6.13 3.84 5.28
C ARG A 127 5.21 4.41 4.20
N THR A 128 3.98 4.74 4.59
CA THR A 128 3.14 5.51 3.67
C THR A 128 3.67 6.93 3.55
N ILE A 129 3.49 7.54 2.37
CA ILE A 129 3.83 8.94 2.13
C ILE A 129 3.21 9.82 3.21
N HIS A 130 1.91 9.65 3.49
CA HIS A 130 1.18 10.41 4.51
C HIS A 130 1.83 10.35 5.88
N LYS A 131 2.26 9.16 6.33
CA LYS A 131 2.91 8.99 7.65
C LYS A 131 4.27 9.69 7.72
N CYS A 132 4.96 9.81 6.57
CA CYS A 132 6.27 10.43 6.50
C CYS A 132 6.19 11.96 6.50
N ILE A 133 5.34 12.53 5.63
CA ILE A 133 5.39 13.97 5.33
C ILE A 133 4.41 14.83 6.14
N TYR A 134 3.37 14.22 6.75
CA TYR A 134 2.37 15.00 7.49
C TYR A 134 2.46 14.81 9.00
N ARG A 135 2.11 15.87 9.70
CA ARG A 135 1.88 15.89 11.15
C ARG A 135 0.53 16.52 11.46
N GLN A 136 -0.12 16.03 12.51
CA GLN A 136 -1.37 16.60 12.95
C GLN A 136 -1.16 18.01 13.51
N LYS A 137 -1.91 18.99 12.97
CA LYS A 137 -1.87 20.40 13.39
C LYS A 137 -2.97 20.71 14.39
N SER A 138 -4.20 20.31 14.09
CA SER A 138 -5.39 20.60 14.87
C SER A 138 -6.47 19.54 14.59
N ILE A 139 -7.57 19.67 15.27
CA ILE A 139 -8.77 18.87 15.07
C ILE A 139 -9.89 19.88 14.79
N GLY A 140 -10.65 19.64 13.72
CA GLY A 140 -11.85 20.40 13.41
C GLY A 140 -12.94 20.18 14.45
N ASP A 141 -13.91 21.07 14.52
CA ASP A 141 -15.08 20.91 15.40
C ASP A 141 -15.97 19.72 15.01
N ASP A 142 -15.76 19.18 13.80
CA ASP A 142 -16.35 17.96 13.24
C ASP A 142 -15.62 16.65 13.65
N GLY A 143 -14.57 16.76 14.46
CA GLY A 143 -13.78 15.60 14.90
C GLY A 143 -12.75 15.08 13.89
N PHE A 144 -12.64 15.70 12.71
CA PHE A 144 -11.64 15.32 11.71
C PHE A 144 -10.29 16.00 11.97
N GLY A 145 -9.21 15.23 11.79
CA GLY A 145 -7.86 15.75 11.93
C GLY A 145 -7.49 16.68 10.77
N GLN A 146 -6.89 17.83 11.10
CA GLN A 146 -6.22 18.68 10.14
C GLN A 146 -4.72 18.41 10.20
N PHE A 147 -4.14 18.01 9.08
CA PHE A 147 -2.74 17.68 8.97
C PHE A 147 -2.01 18.70 8.11
N SER A 148 -0.85 19.13 8.57
CA SER A 148 0.04 20.03 7.83
C SER A 148 1.32 19.32 7.46
N LEU A 149 1.99 19.80 6.42
CA LEU A 149 3.31 19.33 6.03
C LEU A 149 4.28 19.46 7.22
N ALA A 150 5.01 18.40 7.51
CA ALA A 150 6.04 18.39 8.53
C ALA A 150 7.30 19.13 8.02
N PRO A 151 8.07 19.82 8.87
CA PRO A 151 9.34 20.36 8.44
C PRO A 151 10.33 19.21 8.16
N ASN A 152 10.93 19.19 6.99
CA ASN A 152 12.01 18.27 6.68
C ASN A 152 13.33 18.84 7.20
N LYS A 153 13.96 18.15 8.16
CA LYS A 153 15.26 18.52 8.74
C LYS A 153 16.39 17.58 8.28
N LEU A 154 16.07 16.68 7.32
CA LEU A 154 16.98 15.68 6.83
C LEU A 154 17.97 16.29 5.84
N SER A 155 19.17 15.69 5.77
CA SER A 155 20.25 16.10 4.85
C SER A 155 20.78 14.90 4.11
N HIS A 156 21.05 15.05 2.81
CA HIS A 156 21.64 14.01 1.95
C HIS A 156 20.85 12.69 1.97
N LYS A 157 19.51 12.77 1.86
CA LYS A 157 18.64 11.59 1.87
C LYS A 157 18.04 11.34 0.49
N LEU A 158 17.90 10.05 0.17
CA LEU A 158 17.25 9.57 -1.03
C LEU A 158 15.87 9.03 -0.65
N PHE A 159 14.83 9.73 -1.08
CA PHE A 159 13.46 9.26 -0.95
C PHE A 159 13.12 8.39 -2.16
N ILE A 160 12.65 7.18 -1.91
CA ILE A 160 12.23 6.24 -2.95
C ILE A 160 10.77 5.93 -2.74
N VAL A 161 9.94 6.27 -3.72
CA VAL A 161 8.49 6.07 -3.69
C VAL A 161 8.11 5.05 -4.75
N ASP A 162 7.56 3.93 -4.34
CA ASP A 162 7.03 2.90 -5.23
C ASP A 162 5.51 3.06 -5.42
N GLU A 163 4.96 2.47 -6.48
CA GLU A 163 3.54 2.50 -6.85
C GLU A 163 2.97 3.92 -7.02
N VAL A 164 3.77 4.85 -7.59
CA VAL A 164 3.30 6.23 -7.79
C VAL A 164 2.15 6.36 -8.78
N SER A 165 1.82 5.30 -9.54
CA SER A 165 0.62 5.20 -10.36
C SER A 165 -0.68 5.42 -9.57
N LEU A 166 -0.66 5.19 -8.25
CA LEU A 166 -1.79 5.40 -7.35
C LEU A 166 -1.86 6.82 -6.77
N ILE A 167 -0.90 7.70 -7.03
CA ILE A 167 -0.91 9.08 -6.55
C ILE A 167 -1.83 9.92 -7.42
N GLY A 168 -2.88 10.47 -6.83
CA GLY A 168 -3.82 11.39 -7.44
C GLY A 168 -3.79 12.75 -6.78
N ILE A 169 -4.52 13.69 -7.36
CA ILE A 169 -4.83 14.99 -6.78
C ILE A 169 -6.20 14.85 -6.11
N ASP A 170 -6.25 14.97 -4.79
CA ASP A 170 -7.51 15.01 -4.06
C ASP A 170 -8.18 16.36 -4.25
N ASP A 171 -9.49 16.35 -4.55
CA ASP A 171 -10.29 17.56 -4.48
C ASP A 171 -10.36 18.03 -3.02
N ALA A 172 -9.62 19.08 -2.69
CA ALA A 172 -9.56 19.68 -1.36
C ALA A 172 -10.94 20.17 -0.82
N GLN A 173 -12.01 20.00 -1.59
CA GLN A 173 -13.37 20.46 -1.28
C GLN A 173 -14.33 19.37 -0.81
N ARG A 174 -13.90 18.12 -0.63
CA ARG A 174 -14.75 17.08 -0.07
C ARG A 174 -14.99 17.36 1.42
N GLN A 175 -16.12 18.00 1.71
CA GLN A 175 -16.59 18.20 3.09
C GLN A 175 -16.68 16.83 3.81
N GLY A 176 -16.14 16.77 5.03
CA GLY A 176 -16.28 15.59 5.89
C GLY A 176 -15.17 14.54 5.73
N THR A 177 -14.00 14.92 5.23
CA THR A 177 -12.81 14.06 5.19
C THR A 177 -11.64 14.70 5.93
N THR A 178 -10.74 13.88 6.44
CA THR A 178 -9.47 14.34 7.01
C THR A 178 -8.69 15.14 5.96
N GLN A 179 -8.32 16.38 6.29
CA GLN A 179 -7.58 17.24 5.38
C GLN A 179 -6.08 17.07 5.57
N PHE A 180 -5.37 16.79 4.48
CA PHE A 180 -3.91 16.66 4.45
C PHE A 180 -3.30 17.79 3.61
N GLY A 181 -2.42 18.58 4.21
CA GLY A 181 -1.61 19.58 3.54
C GLY A 181 -2.39 20.49 2.60
N THR A 182 -1.95 20.55 1.34
CA THR A 182 -2.61 21.32 0.26
C THR A 182 -3.78 20.58 -0.39
N GLY A 183 -3.95 19.27 -0.14
CA GLY A 183 -4.84 18.37 -0.87
C GLY A 183 -4.20 17.75 -2.12
N ASP A 184 -2.99 18.17 -2.49
CA ASP A 184 -2.19 17.59 -3.57
C ASP A 184 -1.00 16.83 -2.95
N LEU A 185 -1.16 15.51 -2.83
CA LEU A 185 -0.16 14.65 -2.20
C LEU A 185 1.18 14.69 -2.94
N LEU A 186 1.17 14.78 -4.26
CA LEU A 186 2.38 14.82 -5.07
C LEU A 186 3.14 16.12 -4.85
N LYS A 187 2.45 17.24 -4.88
CA LYS A 187 3.03 18.55 -4.60
C LYS A 187 3.61 18.62 -3.19
N ASP A 188 2.85 18.17 -2.20
CA ASP A 188 3.28 18.17 -0.81
C ASP A 188 4.52 17.28 -0.59
N LEU A 189 4.60 16.12 -1.28
CA LEU A 189 5.76 15.24 -1.25
C LEU A 189 7.00 15.92 -1.83
N ILE A 190 6.88 16.54 -3.00
CA ILE A 190 7.99 17.24 -3.67
C ILE A 190 8.45 18.43 -2.80
N GLU A 191 7.52 19.22 -2.27
CA GLU A 191 7.84 20.33 -1.37
C GLU A 191 8.55 19.84 -0.10
N TYR A 192 8.09 18.73 0.48
CA TYR A 192 8.73 18.13 1.65
C TYR A 192 10.17 17.70 1.35
N VAL A 193 10.41 16.99 0.25
CA VAL A 193 11.75 16.54 -0.12
C VAL A 193 12.68 17.73 -0.36
N ARG A 194 12.23 18.74 -1.11
CA ARG A 194 12.99 19.96 -1.41
C ARG A 194 13.26 20.86 -0.21
N ALA A 195 12.43 20.78 0.83
CA ALA A 195 12.67 21.47 2.09
C ALA A 195 13.84 20.89 2.89
N GLY A 196 14.29 19.66 2.59
CA GLY A 196 15.50 19.07 3.15
C GLY A 196 16.76 19.60 2.47
N ASN A 197 17.91 19.35 3.10
CA ASN A 197 19.18 19.77 2.54
C ASN A 197 19.79 18.68 1.67
N ASP A 198 19.93 18.93 0.35
CA ASP A 198 20.45 17.96 -0.63
C ASP A 198 19.71 16.60 -0.55
N CYS A 199 18.38 16.66 -0.51
CA CYS A 199 17.52 15.48 -0.58
C CYS A 199 17.06 15.27 -2.02
N ARG A 200 16.91 14.01 -2.43
CA ARG A 200 16.51 13.63 -3.78
C ARG A 200 15.34 12.65 -3.73
N LEU A 201 14.56 12.61 -4.80
CA LEU A 201 13.35 11.81 -4.94
C LEU A 201 13.42 10.89 -6.16
N ILE A 202 13.26 9.59 -5.96
CA ILE A 202 13.00 8.62 -7.02
C ILE A 202 11.56 8.16 -6.91
N MET A 203 10.79 8.32 -7.98
CA MET A 203 9.41 7.89 -8.09
C MET A 203 9.29 6.75 -9.11
N ILE A 204 8.66 5.64 -8.70
CA ILE A 204 8.58 4.41 -9.50
C ILE A 204 7.12 4.04 -9.68
N GLY A 205 6.72 3.79 -10.91
CA GLY A 205 5.36 3.40 -11.22
C GLY A 205 5.23 2.71 -12.57
N ASP A 206 3.99 2.45 -12.93
CA ASP A 206 3.61 1.81 -14.18
C ASP A 206 2.41 2.57 -14.76
N SER A 207 2.61 3.28 -15.87
CA SER A 207 1.55 4.05 -16.53
C SER A 207 0.46 3.18 -17.15
N ALA A 208 0.67 1.88 -17.29
CA ALA A 208 -0.33 0.92 -17.75
C ALA A 208 -1.13 0.28 -16.61
N GLN A 209 -0.78 0.57 -15.35
CA GLN A 209 -1.60 0.18 -14.21
C GLN A 209 -2.78 1.13 -14.01
N LEU A 210 -3.72 0.72 -13.14
CA LEU A 210 -4.88 1.53 -12.85
C LEU A 210 -4.49 2.91 -12.31
N PRO A 211 -5.05 3.98 -12.89
CA PRO A 211 -4.83 5.33 -12.40
C PRO A 211 -5.54 5.58 -11.06
N PRO A 212 -5.26 6.71 -10.39
CA PRO A 212 -5.98 7.12 -9.20
C PRO A 212 -7.48 7.27 -9.46
N VAL A 213 -8.30 7.07 -8.43
CA VAL A 213 -9.75 7.17 -8.54
C VAL A 213 -10.17 8.56 -9.02
N GLY A 214 -10.93 8.60 -10.13
CA GLY A 214 -11.40 9.86 -10.73
C GLY A 214 -10.43 10.51 -11.71
N MET A 215 -9.32 9.85 -12.06
CA MET A 215 -8.33 10.35 -13.02
C MET A 215 -8.06 9.31 -14.11
N ASP A 216 -7.65 9.77 -15.28
CA ASP A 216 -7.28 8.91 -16.41
C ASP A 216 -5.81 8.47 -16.36
N ALA A 217 -4.96 9.24 -15.68
CA ALA A 217 -3.55 8.94 -15.45
C ALA A 217 -3.08 9.54 -14.13
N SER A 218 -2.03 8.97 -13.53
CA SER A 218 -1.39 9.56 -12.38
C SER A 218 -0.55 10.77 -12.78
N PRO A 219 -0.72 11.93 -12.12
CA PRO A 219 0.11 13.12 -12.37
C PRO A 219 1.60 12.85 -12.12
N ALA A 220 1.94 11.91 -11.23
CA ALA A 220 3.31 11.54 -10.93
C ALA A 220 4.06 10.86 -12.10
N LEU A 221 3.32 10.31 -13.07
CA LEU A 221 3.87 9.68 -14.28
C LEU A 221 3.62 10.53 -15.56
N ALA A 222 2.83 11.60 -15.45
CA ALA A 222 2.53 12.49 -16.55
C ALA A 222 3.68 13.50 -16.74
N LYS A 223 4.45 13.34 -17.82
CA LYS A 223 5.63 14.17 -18.09
C LYS A 223 5.32 15.66 -18.07
N GLU A 224 4.25 16.07 -18.76
CA GLU A 224 3.85 17.49 -18.84
C GLU A 224 3.56 18.10 -17.46
N TYR A 225 2.96 17.32 -16.57
CA TYR A 225 2.69 17.75 -15.19
C TYR A 225 3.99 17.83 -14.37
N MET A 226 4.85 16.81 -14.48
CA MET A 226 6.10 16.75 -13.74
C MET A 226 7.12 17.78 -14.19
N ASP A 227 7.19 18.10 -15.47
CA ASP A 227 8.08 19.15 -16.01
C ASP A 227 7.80 20.51 -15.38
N GLY A 228 6.55 20.76 -14.94
CA GLY A 228 6.16 21.97 -14.21
C GLY A 228 6.89 22.18 -12.88
N PHE A 229 7.45 21.14 -12.28
CA PHE A 229 8.24 21.26 -11.04
C PHE A 229 9.71 21.62 -11.30
N GLY A 230 10.22 21.40 -12.52
CA GLY A 230 11.65 21.58 -12.86
C GLY A 230 12.55 20.57 -12.13
N GLY A 231 13.78 20.40 -12.59
CA GLY A 231 14.74 19.49 -11.97
C GLY A 231 14.33 18.00 -12.05
N VAL A 232 13.58 17.61 -13.08
CA VAL A 232 13.06 16.25 -13.27
C VAL A 232 13.79 15.54 -14.40
N CYS A 233 14.21 14.32 -14.16
CA CYS A 233 14.69 13.40 -15.18
C CYS A 233 13.83 12.13 -15.24
N TYR A 234 13.90 11.40 -16.35
CA TYR A 234 13.01 10.28 -16.64
C TYR A 234 13.81 9.05 -17.06
N SER A 235 13.34 7.89 -16.61
CA SER A 235 13.81 6.58 -17.02
C SER A 235 12.63 5.70 -17.38
N SER A 236 12.80 4.75 -18.30
CA SER A 236 11.75 3.81 -18.68
C SER A 236 12.27 2.39 -18.78
N LEU A 237 11.45 1.41 -18.31
CA LEU A 237 11.68 -0.01 -18.47
C LEU A 237 10.51 -0.63 -19.23
N THR A 238 10.79 -1.09 -20.43
CA THR A 238 9.80 -1.69 -21.33
C THR A 238 10.05 -3.18 -21.56
N GLU A 239 11.29 -3.61 -21.39
CA GLU A 239 11.69 -5.00 -21.59
C GLU A 239 11.20 -5.90 -20.45
N VAL A 240 10.29 -6.82 -20.76
CA VAL A 240 9.77 -7.80 -19.81
C VAL A 240 10.76 -8.94 -19.63
N VAL A 241 11.06 -9.29 -18.38
CA VAL A 241 11.98 -10.38 -18.03
C VAL A 241 11.46 -11.73 -18.59
N ARG A 242 12.30 -12.45 -19.29
CA ARG A 242 12.02 -13.48 -20.29
C ARG A 242 11.25 -14.75 -19.90
N GLN A 243 10.80 -14.93 -18.70
CA GLN A 243 10.29 -16.26 -18.27
C GLN A 243 8.88 -16.62 -18.76
N GLN A 244 8.23 -15.83 -19.62
CA GLN A 244 6.79 -16.00 -19.88
C GLN A 244 6.36 -15.86 -21.35
N LYS A 245 7.16 -16.26 -22.30
CA LYS A 245 6.74 -16.22 -23.73
C LYS A 245 5.51 -17.08 -24.05
N GLU A 246 5.18 -18.04 -23.17
CA GLU A 246 4.05 -18.96 -23.29
C GLU A 246 2.84 -18.55 -22.45
N SER A 247 2.88 -17.40 -21.75
CA SER A 247 1.80 -16.91 -20.90
C SER A 247 0.79 -16.09 -21.70
N GLY A 248 -0.45 -16.53 -21.74
CA GLY A 248 -1.59 -15.78 -22.30
C GLY A 248 -1.91 -14.54 -21.50
N ILE A 249 -1.68 -14.54 -20.18
CA ILE A 249 -1.82 -13.37 -19.31
C ILE A 249 -0.85 -12.28 -19.76
N LEU A 250 0.43 -12.61 -19.94
CA LEU A 250 1.44 -11.65 -20.38
C LEU A 250 1.21 -11.18 -21.82
N PHE A 251 0.83 -12.09 -22.72
CA PHE A 251 0.49 -11.76 -24.10
C PHE A 251 -0.62 -10.69 -24.15
N ASN A 252 -1.71 -10.93 -23.45
CA ASN A 252 -2.83 -9.98 -23.40
C ASN A 252 -2.46 -8.66 -22.70
N ALA A 253 -1.68 -8.71 -21.63
CA ALA A 253 -1.17 -7.52 -20.97
C ALA A 253 -0.30 -6.67 -21.90
N THR A 254 0.55 -7.28 -22.70
CA THR A 254 1.40 -6.59 -23.68
C THR A 254 0.55 -5.96 -24.79
N LYS A 255 -0.41 -6.73 -25.35
CA LYS A 255 -1.37 -6.19 -26.33
C LYS A 255 -2.11 -4.97 -25.80
N LEU A 256 -2.62 -5.01 -24.57
CA LEU A 256 -3.33 -3.88 -23.97
C LEU A 256 -2.40 -2.67 -23.76
N ARG A 257 -1.13 -2.88 -23.37
CA ARG A 257 -0.14 -1.81 -23.25
C ARG A 257 0.17 -1.12 -24.56
N GLU A 258 0.31 -1.90 -25.63
CA GLU A 258 0.53 -1.36 -26.99
C GLU A 258 -0.66 -0.52 -27.44
N LEU A 259 -1.89 -0.96 -27.14
CA LEU A 259 -3.09 -0.19 -27.41
C LEU A 259 -3.11 1.12 -26.60
N ILE A 260 -2.82 1.08 -25.29
CA ILE A 260 -2.72 2.28 -24.43
C ILE A 260 -1.66 3.25 -24.99
N ALA A 261 -0.50 2.74 -25.36
CA ALA A 261 0.59 3.56 -25.91
C ALA A 261 0.21 4.20 -27.27
N SER A 262 -0.55 3.49 -28.11
CA SER A 262 -1.01 4.01 -29.40
C SER A 262 -2.13 5.05 -29.27
N ASP A 263 -2.91 4.99 -28.18
CA ASP A 263 -4.06 5.88 -27.93
C ASP A 263 -3.66 7.26 -27.38
N LEU A 264 -2.41 7.46 -27.00
CA LEU A 264 -1.89 8.78 -26.59
C LEU A 264 -2.12 9.90 -27.64
N TYR A 265 -2.51 9.53 -28.88
CA TYR A 265 -2.76 10.43 -29.99
C TYR A 265 -4.05 10.12 -30.78
N GLY A 266 -4.90 9.21 -30.29
CA GLY A 266 -6.07 8.71 -31.00
C GLY A 266 -7.39 9.10 -30.35
N ASP A 267 -8.49 8.86 -31.07
CA ASP A 267 -9.85 9.20 -30.63
C ASP A 267 -10.44 8.19 -29.59
N GLY A 268 -9.63 7.26 -29.07
CA GLY A 268 -10.06 6.28 -28.07
C GLY A 268 -11.13 5.27 -28.55
N MET A 269 -11.35 5.17 -29.85
CA MET A 269 -12.36 4.28 -30.42
C MET A 269 -11.73 2.94 -30.82
N TYR A 270 -11.74 1.98 -29.89
CA TYR A 270 -11.39 0.60 -30.16
C TYR A 270 -12.61 -0.25 -30.40
N THR A 271 -12.51 -1.17 -31.34
CA THR A 271 -13.56 -2.17 -31.55
C THR A 271 -13.56 -3.22 -30.43
N PRO A 272 -14.70 -3.86 -30.12
CA PRO A 272 -14.72 -4.96 -29.15
C PRO A 272 -13.71 -6.08 -29.46
N ASP A 273 -13.42 -6.32 -30.73
CA ASP A 273 -12.47 -7.35 -31.17
C ASP A 273 -11.02 -6.96 -30.89
N GLU A 274 -10.66 -5.67 -31.01
CA GLU A 274 -9.34 -5.15 -30.65
C GLU A 274 -9.07 -5.23 -29.16
N LEU A 275 -10.11 -4.98 -28.32
CA LEU A 275 -10.07 -5.10 -26.88
C LEU A 275 -10.25 -6.55 -26.38
N GLY A 276 -10.62 -7.48 -27.26
CA GLY A 276 -10.83 -8.87 -26.93
C GLY A 276 -9.55 -9.55 -26.42
N LEU A 277 -9.67 -10.31 -25.34
CA LEU A 277 -8.57 -11.12 -24.82
C LEU A 277 -8.41 -12.38 -25.70
N THR A 278 -7.18 -12.68 -26.08
CA THR A 278 -6.81 -13.92 -26.78
C THR A 278 -6.61 -15.02 -25.76
N VAL A 279 -7.38 -16.08 -25.84
CA VAL A 279 -7.31 -17.24 -24.93
C VAL A 279 -6.81 -18.49 -25.61
N ASP A 280 -6.98 -18.58 -26.94
CA ASP A 280 -6.60 -19.76 -27.72
C ASP A 280 -5.09 -19.92 -27.78
N GLY A 281 -4.61 -21.14 -27.50
CA GLY A 281 -3.18 -21.47 -27.52
C GLY A 281 -2.44 -21.20 -26.21
N PHE A 282 -3.12 -20.85 -25.14
CA PHE A 282 -2.57 -20.63 -23.82
C PHE A 282 -3.26 -21.51 -22.77
N ASP A 283 -2.48 -22.03 -21.84
CA ASP A 283 -2.97 -22.89 -20.74
C ASP A 283 -3.30 -22.09 -19.46
N ASP A 284 -2.78 -20.86 -19.35
CA ASP A 284 -2.89 -20.00 -18.15
C ASP A 284 -4.06 -19.00 -18.19
N ILE A 285 -4.85 -18.99 -19.26
CA ILE A 285 -6.03 -18.14 -19.44
C ILE A 285 -7.17 -18.90 -20.09
N VAL A 286 -8.34 -18.87 -19.45
CA VAL A 286 -9.54 -19.58 -19.92
C VAL A 286 -10.74 -18.66 -19.87
N ARG A 287 -11.60 -18.73 -20.89
CA ARG A 287 -12.92 -18.07 -20.88
C ARG A 287 -13.96 -19.08 -20.45
N ILE A 288 -14.74 -18.72 -19.43
CA ILE A 288 -15.88 -19.52 -18.94
C ILE A 288 -17.20 -18.79 -19.18
N THR A 289 -18.28 -19.54 -19.27
CA THR A 289 -19.64 -19.00 -19.30
C THR A 289 -20.18 -18.80 -17.88
N GLY A 290 -21.28 -18.03 -17.75
CA GLY A 290 -21.92 -17.85 -16.45
C GLY A 290 -22.47 -19.17 -15.86
N GLY A 291 -22.83 -20.16 -16.71
CA GLY A 291 -23.29 -21.49 -16.27
C GLY A 291 -22.17 -22.33 -15.66
N GLU A 292 -20.93 -22.15 -16.10
CA GLU A 292 -19.75 -22.90 -15.64
C GLU A 292 -19.12 -22.29 -14.38
N LEU A 293 -19.54 -21.08 -13.98
CA LEU A 293 -18.87 -20.31 -12.94
C LEU A 293 -18.80 -21.05 -11.60
N ILE A 294 -19.91 -21.65 -11.16
CA ILE A 294 -19.96 -22.35 -9.86
C ILE A 294 -19.07 -23.58 -9.86
N ASP A 295 -19.07 -24.36 -10.93
CA ASP A 295 -18.22 -25.54 -11.06
C ASP A 295 -16.74 -25.16 -11.13
N THR A 296 -16.43 -24.07 -11.85
CA THR A 296 -15.06 -23.54 -11.91
C THR A 296 -14.59 -23.04 -10.55
N LEU A 297 -15.43 -22.34 -9.80
CA LEU A 297 -15.11 -21.88 -8.44
C LEU A 297 -14.92 -23.07 -7.47
N ASN A 298 -15.78 -24.09 -7.56
CA ASN A 298 -15.61 -25.31 -6.78
C ASN A 298 -14.27 -26.00 -7.10
N SER A 299 -13.92 -26.13 -8.38
CA SER A 299 -12.63 -26.69 -8.80
C SER A 299 -11.45 -25.85 -8.26
N ALA A 300 -11.52 -24.53 -8.42
CA ALA A 300 -10.47 -23.64 -7.96
C ALA A 300 -10.27 -23.67 -6.44
N TYR A 301 -11.36 -23.73 -5.64
CA TYR A 301 -11.23 -23.67 -4.18
C TYR A 301 -10.96 -25.03 -3.51
N PHE A 302 -11.30 -26.17 -4.17
CA PHE A 302 -11.25 -27.47 -3.50
C PHE A 302 -10.40 -28.52 -4.21
N SER A 303 -10.04 -28.30 -5.49
CA SER A 303 -9.33 -29.31 -6.27
C SER A 303 -7.97 -28.85 -6.75
N GLU A 304 -7.87 -27.68 -7.39
CA GLU A 304 -6.65 -27.20 -8.03
C GLU A 304 -5.83 -26.29 -7.12
N TYR A 305 -6.53 -25.46 -6.34
CA TYR A 305 -5.95 -24.47 -5.46
C TYR A 305 -6.59 -24.54 -4.07
N SER A 306 -6.27 -23.60 -3.21
CA SER A 306 -6.92 -23.42 -1.91
C SER A 306 -7.75 -22.12 -1.89
N LYS A 307 -8.54 -21.94 -0.83
CA LYS A 307 -9.23 -20.68 -0.56
C LYS A 307 -8.28 -19.48 -0.55
N ASP A 308 -7.02 -19.69 -0.29
CA ASP A 308 -6.02 -18.63 -0.17
C ASP A 308 -5.45 -18.22 -1.53
N ASP A 309 -5.40 -19.16 -2.48
CA ASP A 309 -4.77 -18.98 -3.78
C ASP A 309 -5.72 -18.41 -4.83
N ALA A 310 -7.05 -18.47 -4.58
CA ALA A 310 -8.05 -18.02 -5.52
C ALA A 310 -8.78 -16.75 -5.03
N VAL A 311 -9.06 -15.83 -5.97
CA VAL A 311 -9.84 -14.61 -5.71
C VAL A 311 -10.64 -14.19 -6.93
N VAL A 312 -11.87 -13.70 -6.73
CA VAL A 312 -12.70 -13.13 -7.79
C VAL A 312 -12.50 -11.62 -7.84
N LEU A 313 -12.05 -11.09 -8.97
CA LEU A 313 -11.88 -9.66 -9.17
C LEU A 313 -13.15 -9.05 -9.81
N CYS A 314 -13.68 -8.02 -9.16
CA CYS A 314 -14.89 -7.33 -9.57
C CYS A 314 -14.61 -5.85 -9.84
N ARG A 315 -15.39 -5.24 -10.72
CA ARG A 315 -15.28 -3.80 -11.02
C ARG A 315 -16.02 -2.91 -10.01
N SER A 316 -16.80 -3.46 -9.09
CA SER A 316 -17.52 -2.66 -8.07
C SER A 316 -17.77 -3.44 -6.78
N ASN A 317 -17.86 -2.73 -5.66
CA ASN A 317 -18.20 -3.30 -4.36
C ASN A 317 -19.55 -4.04 -4.39
N LYS A 318 -20.53 -3.48 -5.10
CA LYS A 318 -21.84 -4.12 -5.30
C LYS A 318 -21.73 -5.50 -5.96
N ARG A 319 -20.89 -5.65 -7.00
CA ARG A 319 -20.62 -6.94 -7.63
C ARG A 319 -19.82 -7.85 -6.71
N ALA A 320 -18.77 -7.35 -6.06
CA ALA A 320 -17.99 -8.12 -5.11
C ALA A 320 -18.85 -8.68 -3.98
N ASN A 321 -19.77 -7.88 -3.42
CA ASN A 321 -20.71 -8.33 -2.40
C ASN A 321 -21.62 -9.44 -2.91
N ARG A 322 -22.14 -9.33 -4.15
CA ARG A 322 -22.98 -10.39 -4.77
C ARG A 322 -22.20 -11.69 -4.97
N TYR A 323 -20.94 -11.61 -5.46
CA TYR A 323 -20.09 -12.78 -5.61
C TYR A 323 -19.73 -13.39 -4.26
N ASN A 324 -19.38 -12.57 -3.26
CA ASN A 324 -19.12 -13.07 -1.90
C ASN A 324 -20.34 -13.80 -1.33
N ALA A 325 -21.52 -13.21 -1.44
CA ALA A 325 -22.76 -13.86 -0.99
C ALA A 325 -23.03 -15.18 -1.73
N GLY A 326 -22.84 -15.19 -3.07
CA GLY A 326 -23.01 -16.40 -3.89
C GLY A 326 -21.97 -17.48 -3.56
N ILE A 327 -20.72 -17.14 -3.43
CA ILE A 327 -19.63 -18.06 -3.06
C ILE A 327 -19.89 -18.65 -1.68
N ARG A 328 -20.23 -17.83 -0.68
CA ARG A 328 -20.54 -18.30 0.66
C ARG A 328 -21.74 -19.26 0.68
N ALA A 329 -22.84 -18.92 -0.01
CA ALA A 329 -24.04 -19.73 -0.01
C ALA A 329 -23.95 -21.01 -0.88
N GLN A 330 -23.31 -20.95 -2.06
CA GLN A 330 -23.37 -22.02 -3.07
C GLN A 330 -22.09 -22.85 -3.17
N VAL A 331 -20.96 -22.32 -2.72
CA VAL A 331 -19.67 -23.00 -2.78
C VAL A 331 -19.25 -23.50 -1.40
N PHE A 332 -19.37 -22.65 -0.36
CA PHE A 332 -18.97 -23.00 1.00
C PHE A 332 -20.12 -23.46 1.89
N TYR A 333 -21.38 -23.19 1.49
CA TYR A 333 -22.59 -23.49 2.26
C TYR A 333 -22.61 -22.81 3.64
N ASP A 334 -22.03 -21.60 3.71
CA ASP A 334 -21.95 -20.81 4.94
C ASP A 334 -23.23 -19.99 5.11
N GLU A 335 -24.04 -20.31 6.15
CA GLU A 335 -25.28 -19.61 6.48
C GLU A 335 -25.08 -18.49 7.51
N GLU A 336 -24.10 -18.60 8.39
CA GLU A 336 -23.82 -17.60 9.41
C GLU A 336 -23.17 -16.36 8.81
N ARG A 337 -23.37 -15.20 9.45
CA ARG A 337 -22.80 -13.92 8.99
C ARG A 337 -21.26 -13.97 8.91
N LEU A 338 -20.63 -14.68 9.84
CA LEU A 338 -19.18 -14.91 9.86
C LEU A 338 -18.89 -16.30 10.39
N VAL A 339 -18.06 -17.04 9.67
CA VAL A 339 -17.65 -18.40 10.04
C VAL A 339 -16.14 -18.48 10.27
N ARG A 340 -15.72 -19.44 11.09
CA ARG A 340 -14.30 -19.71 11.30
C ARG A 340 -13.62 -20.06 9.97
N GLY A 341 -12.46 -19.44 9.71
CA GLY A 341 -11.73 -19.59 8.45
C GLY A 341 -12.21 -18.65 7.34
N GLU A 342 -13.16 -17.74 7.63
CA GLU A 342 -13.59 -16.70 6.69
C GLU A 342 -12.42 -15.83 6.28
N LYS A 343 -12.27 -15.60 4.97
CA LYS A 343 -11.26 -14.70 4.41
C LYS A 343 -11.83 -13.28 4.36
N LEU A 344 -11.18 -12.37 5.06
CA LEU A 344 -11.62 -11.00 5.27
C LEU A 344 -10.56 -10.03 4.81
N MET A 345 -10.95 -8.88 4.27
CA MET A 345 -10.07 -7.78 3.90
C MET A 345 -10.30 -6.60 4.83
N ILE A 346 -9.23 -6.03 5.34
CA ILE A 346 -9.24 -4.78 6.08
C ILE A 346 -9.49 -3.63 5.11
N VAL A 347 -10.40 -2.72 5.41
CA VAL A 347 -10.74 -1.60 4.50
C VAL A 347 -10.39 -0.22 5.04
N LYS A 348 -9.74 -0.16 6.21
CA LYS A 348 -9.22 1.07 6.81
C LYS A 348 -7.98 0.77 7.63
N ASN A 349 -6.94 1.61 7.51
CA ASN A 349 -5.74 1.47 8.34
C ASN A 349 -6.09 1.57 9.83
N CYS A 350 -5.50 0.69 10.63
CA CYS A 350 -5.66 0.68 12.08
C CYS A 350 -4.31 0.56 12.77
N TYR A 351 -4.07 1.43 13.77
CA TYR A 351 -2.83 1.50 14.55
C TYR A 351 -3.01 0.96 15.97
N GLN A 352 -4.20 0.43 16.26
CA GLN A 352 -4.57 -0.15 17.55
C GLN A 352 -4.49 -1.68 17.51
N PHE A 353 -4.70 -2.31 18.67
CA PHE A 353 -4.73 -3.77 18.84
C PHE A 353 -3.39 -4.50 18.62
N LEU A 354 -2.29 -3.79 18.46
CA LEU A 354 -0.95 -4.36 18.17
C LEU A 354 -0.06 -4.49 19.40
N LYS A 355 -0.61 -4.34 20.60
CA LYS A 355 0.18 -4.40 21.85
C LYS A 355 0.85 -5.78 21.99
N GLY A 356 2.19 -5.79 21.97
CA GLY A 356 3.00 -7.01 22.05
C GLY A 356 3.27 -7.67 20.69
N VAL A 357 2.77 -7.15 19.59
CA VAL A 357 3.05 -7.60 18.21
C VAL A 357 4.26 -6.84 17.68
N LYS A 358 5.34 -7.56 17.33
CA LYS A 358 6.59 -6.95 16.85
C LYS A 358 6.71 -6.91 15.32
N CYS A 359 5.95 -7.76 14.62
CA CYS A 359 6.04 -7.92 13.17
C CYS A 359 5.14 -6.95 12.38
N MET A 360 4.32 -6.15 13.07
CA MET A 360 3.38 -5.21 12.47
C MET A 360 3.39 -3.88 13.22
N ASP A 361 3.64 -2.78 12.54
CA ASP A 361 3.49 -1.43 13.10
C ASP A 361 2.05 -0.92 13.03
N TYR A 362 1.27 -1.43 12.08
CA TYR A 362 -0.16 -1.13 11.88
C TYR A 362 -0.80 -2.21 11.01
N ILE A 363 -2.13 -2.30 11.07
CA ILE A 363 -2.95 -3.13 10.19
C ILE A 363 -3.32 -2.27 8.97
N ALA A 364 -2.89 -2.67 7.78
CA ALA A 364 -3.06 -1.87 6.57
C ALA A 364 -4.43 -2.08 5.89
N ASN A 365 -4.94 -1.04 5.26
CA ASN A 365 -6.02 -1.19 4.28
C ASN A 365 -5.55 -2.12 3.14
N GLY A 366 -6.35 -3.13 2.82
CA GLY A 366 -6.04 -4.18 1.87
C GLY A 366 -5.34 -5.41 2.47
N ASP A 367 -4.98 -5.41 3.75
CA ASP A 367 -4.49 -6.62 4.42
C ASP A 367 -5.59 -7.70 4.45
N ILE A 368 -5.18 -8.93 4.19
CA ILE A 368 -6.06 -10.10 4.28
C ILE A 368 -5.89 -10.75 5.64
N ALA A 369 -7.01 -11.04 6.28
CA ALA A 369 -7.06 -11.75 7.53
C ALA A 369 -7.99 -12.97 7.44
N LYS A 370 -7.72 -13.99 8.25
CA LYS A 370 -8.60 -15.14 8.45
C LYS A 370 -9.25 -15.07 9.82
N LEU A 371 -10.56 -15.29 9.86
CA LEU A 371 -11.29 -15.34 11.13
C LEU A 371 -10.96 -16.62 11.89
N VAL A 372 -10.35 -16.49 13.05
CA VAL A 372 -10.06 -17.61 13.96
C VAL A 372 -11.23 -17.87 14.90
N SER A 373 -11.79 -16.80 15.47
CA SER A 373 -12.99 -16.86 16.33
C SER A 373 -13.63 -15.49 16.47
N ILE A 374 -14.93 -15.48 16.74
CA ILE A 374 -15.69 -14.25 16.99
C ILE A 374 -16.63 -14.46 18.18
N LYS A 375 -16.82 -13.42 19.00
CA LYS A 375 -17.66 -13.45 20.19
C LYS A 375 -18.10 -12.05 20.58
N ASN A 376 -18.95 -11.96 21.64
CA ASN A 376 -19.40 -10.68 22.21
C ASN A 376 -20.02 -9.75 21.18
N PHE A 377 -21.03 -10.25 20.46
CA PHE A 377 -21.80 -9.45 19.54
C PHE A 377 -22.62 -8.41 20.31
N GLU A 378 -22.57 -7.17 19.89
CA GLU A 378 -23.27 -6.06 20.53
C GLU A 378 -23.65 -4.96 19.53
N GLU A 379 -24.74 -4.25 19.81
CA GLU A 379 -25.14 -3.05 19.08
C GLU A 379 -24.85 -1.83 19.92
N ARG A 380 -24.07 -0.89 19.36
CA ARG A 380 -23.67 0.34 20.05
C ARG A 380 -23.50 1.48 19.04
N TYR A 381 -23.89 2.69 19.42
CA TYR A 381 -23.82 3.86 18.55
C TYR A 381 -24.50 3.67 17.18
N GLY A 382 -25.57 2.85 17.13
CA GLY A 382 -26.27 2.52 15.89
C GLY A 382 -25.51 1.63 14.90
N LEU A 383 -24.43 0.96 15.38
CA LEU A 383 -23.61 0.03 14.62
C LEU A 383 -23.46 -1.30 15.36
N SER A 384 -23.16 -2.35 14.62
CA SER A 384 -22.94 -3.72 15.15
C SER A 384 -21.44 -3.98 15.30
N PHE A 385 -21.06 -4.46 16.49
CA PHE A 385 -19.67 -4.78 16.83
C PHE A 385 -19.54 -6.21 17.34
N ALA A 386 -18.32 -6.73 17.29
CA ALA A 386 -17.94 -7.97 17.93
C ALA A 386 -16.45 -7.96 18.28
N ASP A 387 -16.03 -8.92 19.13
CA ASP A 387 -14.61 -9.19 19.36
C ASP A 387 -14.17 -10.33 18.46
N ALA A 388 -13.27 -10.07 17.54
CA ALA A 388 -12.75 -11.06 16.61
C ALA A 388 -11.28 -11.37 16.93
N ARG A 389 -10.92 -12.65 16.81
CA ARG A 389 -9.53 -13.09 16.70
C ARG A 389 -9.26 -13.35 15.23
N LEU A 390 -8.31 -12.62 14.68
CA LEU A 390 -7.94 -12.64 13.28
C LEU A 390 -6.49 -13.10 13.14
N SER A 391 -6.22 -14.01 12.22
CA SER A 391 -4.87 -14.42 11.80
C SER A 391 -4.51 -13.70 10.50
N PHE A 392 -3.29 -13.20 10.41
CA PHE A 392 -2.77 -12.48 9.26
C PHE A 392 -1.70 -13.31 8.55
N PRO A 393 -2.02 -14.03 7.46
CA PRO A 393 -1.10 -14.93 6.77
C PRO A 393 0.15 -14.22 6.26
N ASP A 394 -0.02 -13.02 5.72
CA ASP A 394 1.10 -12.21 5.24
C ASP A 394 2.10 -11.79 6.32
N TYR A 395 1.80 -12.01 7.60
CA TYR A 395 2.64 -11.70 8.74
C TYR A 395 2.95 -12.96 9.57
N GLY A 396 3.13 -14.09 8.86
CA GLY A 396 3.46 -15.38 9.48
C GLY A 396 2.37 -15.89 10.39
N ASP A 397 1.10 -15.76 9.97
CA ASP A 397 -0.10 -16.17 10.71
C ASP A 397 -0.22 -15.52 12.11
N THR A 398 0.30 -14.31 12.25
CA THR A 398 0.19 -13.54 13.48
C THR A 398 -1.27 -13.33 13.86
N GLU A 399 -1.65 -13.72 15.09
CA GLU A 399 -3.00 -13.56 15.60
C GLU A 399 -3.17 -12.26 16.39
N ILE A 400 -4.25 -11.55 16.11
CA ILE A 400 -4.64 -10.31 16.79
C ILE A 400 -6.07 -10.43 17.27
N VAL A 401 -6.33 -9.97 18.50
CA VAL A 401 -7.69 -9.81 19.02
C VAL A 401 -8.06 -8.34 18.90
N ALA A 402 -9.13 -8.06 18.17
CA ALA A 402 -9.58 -6.71 17.89
C ALA A 402 -11.10 -6.58 17.96
N LYS A 403 -11.58 -5.38 18.29
CA LYS A 403 -12.97 -4.98 18.06
C LYS A 403 -13.17 -4.84 16.55
N VAL A 404 -14.24 -5.39 16.00
CA VAL A 404 -14.60 -5.30 14.59
C VAL A 404 -15.97 -4.66 14.43
N CYS A 405 -16.12 -3.86 13.37
CA CYS A 405 -17.41 -3.30 12.94
C CYS A 405 -17.97 -4.18 11.83
N LEU A 406 -19.17 -4.70 12.04
CA LEU A 406 -19.80 -5.67 11.14
C LEU A 406 -20.59 -5.02 9.99
N ASP A 407 -20.97 -3.74 10.14
CA ASP A 407 -21.80 -3.03 9.14
C ASP A 407 -21.09 -2.80 7.81
N THR A 408 -19.75 -2.88 7.81
CA THR A 408 -18.97 -2.73 6.58
C THR A 408 -18.90 -3.98 5.72
N LEU A 409 -19.21 -5.17 6.28
CA LEU A 409 -19.08 -6.45 5.56
C LEU A 409 -19.86 -6.47 4.25
N GLU A 410 -21.11 -5.98 4.27
CA GLU A 410 -22.05 -6.00 3.14
C GLU A 410 -22.27 -4.61 2.53
N SER A 411 -21.67 -3.56 3.08
CA SER A 411 -21.79 -2.19 2.57
C SER A 411 -21.31 -2.08 1.12
N GLU A 412 -22.03 -1.32 0.28
CA GLU A 412 -21.56 -0.96 -1.06
C GLU A 412 -20.45 0.11 -1.01
N SER A 413 -20.31 0.84 0.10
CA SER A 413 -19.22 1.79 0.34
C SER A 413 -17.91 1.08 0.64
N ALA A 414 -16.79 1.73 0.39
CA ALA A 414 -15.47 1.18 0.71
C ALA A 414 -15.28 0.99 2.23
N SER A 415 -15.80 1.91 3.04
CA SER A 415 -15.75 1.91 4.51
C SER A 415 -17.08 2.43 5.06
N LEU A 416 -17.18 2.69 6.36
CA LEU A 416 -18.33 3.39 6.95
C LEU A 416 -18.61 4.71 6.22
N SER A 417 -19.89 5.03 5.99
CA SER A 417 -20.29 6.31 5.42
C SER A 417 -19.92 7.45 6.36
N TYR A 418 -19.89 8.67 5.82
CA TYR A 418 -19.67 9.89 6.62
C TYR A 418 -20.64 10.00 7.79
N GLU A 419 -21.95 9.74 7.53
CA GLU A 419 -22.97 9.76 8.56
C GLU A 419 -22.75 8.73 9.66
N GLN A 420 -22.36 7.51 9.28
CA GLN A 420 -22.03 6.45 10.24
C GLN A 420 -20.77 6.77 11.04
N GLN A 421 -19.75 7.37 10.43
CA GLN A 421 -18.53 7.78 11.12
C GLN A 421 -18.82 8.91 12.13
N ASN A 422 -19.65 9.90 11.76
CA ASN A 422 -20.08 10.95 12.66
C ASN A 422 -20.92 10.43 13.84
N LEU A 423 -21.85 9.51 13.55
CA LEU A 423 -22.65 8.88 14.60
C LEU A 423 -21.75 8.15 15.59
N LEU A 424 -20.78 7.38 15.11
CA LEU A 424 -19.80 6.69 15.93
C LEU A 424 -18.94 7.65 16.75
N TYR A 425 -18.40 8.71 16.11
CA TYR A 425 -17.59 9.72 16.79
C TYR A 425 -18.36 10.43 17.90
N ASN A 426 -19.57 10.87 17.62
CA ASN A 426 -20.40 11.57 18.58
C ASN A 426 -20.78 10.66 19.74
N GLY A 427 -21.22 9.43 19.47
CA GLY A 427 -21.60 8.47 20.51
C GLY A 427 -20.43 8.11 21.43
N VAL A 428 -19.25 7.83 20.85
CA VAL A 428 -18.04 7.57 21.66
C VAL A 428 -17.61 8.84 22.41
N SER A 429 -17.72 10.03 21.80
CA SER A 429 -17.37 11.30 22.46
C SER A 429 -18.28 11.62 23.67
N GLU A 430 -19.55 11.19 23.63
CA GLU A 430 -20.48 11.31 24.74
C GLU A 430 -20.04 10.46 25.94
N ASP A 431 -19.50 9.27 25.71
CA ASP A 431 -18.98 8.41 26.79
C ASP A 431 -17.80 9.05 27.56
N TYR A 432 -17.11 10.00 26.93
CA TYR A 432 -16.01 10.78 27.51
C TYR A 432 -16.42 12.23 27.85
N ALA A 433 -17.71 12.52 28.02
CA ALA A 433 -18.22 13.88 28.30
C ALA A 433 -17.63 14.48 29.59
N ASP A 434 -17.30 13.66 30.58
CA ASP A 434 -16.69 14.08 31.84
C ASP A 434 -15.29 14.70 31.68
N ILE A 435 -14.62 14.47 30.56
CA ILE A 435 -13.33 15.07 30.26
C ILE A 435 -13.56 16.50 29.74
N THR A 436 -13.31 17.50 30.57
CA THR A 436 -13.55 18.93 30.26
C THR A 436 -12.61 19.48 29.16
N SER A 437 -11.38 18.93 29.06
CA SER A 437 -10.41 19.35 28.03
C SER A 437 -10.75 18.73 26.67
N LYS A 438 -11.11 19.55 25.68
CA LYS A 438 -11.38 19.09 24.29
C LYS A 438 -10.25 18.22 23.76
N LYS A 439 -8.98 18.59 23.98
CA LYS A 439 -7.81 17.83 23.53
C LYS A 439 -7.73 16.45 24.18
N LYS A 440 -7.88 16.36 25.51
CA LYS A 440 -7.82 15.08 26.23
C LYS A 440 -9.00 14.18 25.88
N ARG A 441 -10.21 14.77 25.68
CA ARG A 441 -11.38 14.01 25.23
C ARG A 441 -11.13 13.39 23.86
N TYR A 442 -10.60 14.16 22.94
CA TYR A 442 -10.27 13.64 21.62
C TYR A 442 -9.19 12.54 21.68
N GLU A 443 -8.16 12.69 22.50
CA GLU A 443 -7.15 11.66 22.73
C GLU A 443 -7.82 10.37 23.26
N ALA A 444 -8.75 10.48 24.20
CA ALA A 444 -9.52 9.34 24.73
C ALA A 444 -10.38 8.66 23.63
N VAL A 445 -11.13 9.46 22.84
CA VAL A 445 -11.92 8.93 21.71
C VAL A 445 -11.01 8.22 20.70
N ARG A 446 -9.85 8.80 20.41
CA ARG A 446 -8.89 8.22 19.47
C ARG A 446 -8.27 6.91 19.96
N GLU A 447 -8.24 6.66 21.26
CA GLU A 447 -7.77 5.41 21.85
C GLU A 447 -8.90 4.40 22.10
N ASP A 448 -10.15 4.80 21.92
CA ASP A 448 -11.32 3.99 22.15
C ASP A 448 -11.40 2.79 21.19
N PRO A 449 -11.66 1.57 21.68
CA PRO A 449 -11.69 0.36 20.84
C PRO A 449 -12.86 0.33 19.83
N TYR A 450 -13.99 0.98 20.11
CA TYR A 450 -15.11 1.04 19.16
C TYR A 450 -14.82 2.03 18.05
N TYR A 451 -14.24 3.19 18.37
CA TYR A 451 -13.82 4.18 17.36
C TYR A 451 -12.74 3.61 16.42
N ASN A 452 -11.87 2.76 16.94
CA ASN A 452 -10.81 2.07 16.19
C ASN A 452 -11.20 0.68 15.71
N ALA A 453 -12.47 0.26 15.84
CA ALA A 453 -12.92 -1.04 15.40
C ALA A 453 -12.51 -1.30 13.95
N LEU A 454 -11.96 -2.48 13.68
CA LEU A 454 -11.56 -2.88 12.34
C LEU A 454 -12.78 -2.92 11.43
N GLN A 455 -12.67 -2.26 10.29
CA GLN A 455 -13.68 -2.30 9.23
C GLN A 455 -13.28 -3.39 8.23
N LEU A 456 -14.19 -4.31 7.99
CA LEU A 456 -13.92 -5.56 7.28
C LEU A 456 -14.84 -5.72 6.07
N LYS A 457 -14.36 -6.43 5.05
CA LYS A 457 -15.17 -6.97 3.95
C LYS A 457 -14.82 -8.44 3.73
N TYR A 458 -15.77 -9.20 3.19
CA TYR A 458 -15.47 -10.53 2.67
C TYR A 458 -14.46 -10.44 1.53
N ALA A 459 -13.52 -11.37 1.46
CA ALA A 459 -12.39 -11.31 0.55
C ALA A 459 -12.30 -12.47 -0.45
N ASN A 460 -13.34 -13.26 -0.63
CA ASN A 460 -13.41 -14.24 -1.73
C ASN A 460 -13.61 -13.52 -3.08
N ALA A 461 -14.34 -12.42 -3.06
CA ALA A 461 -14.43 -11.49 -4.19
C ALA A 461 -14.09 -10.07 -3.71
N ILE A 462 -13.21 -9.39 -4.42
CA ILE A 462 -12.73 -8.05 -4.09
C ILE A 462 -12.90 -7.10 -5.28
N THR A 463 -12.93 -5.81 -4.99
CA THR A 463 -13.06 -4.78 -6.02
C THR A 463 -11.70 -4.33 -6.47
N CYS A 464 -11.49 -4.35 -7.78
CA CYS A 464 -10.42 -3.59 -8.41
C CYS A 464 -10.88 -2.13 -8.52
N PRO A 465 -10.21 -1.14 -7.90
CA PRO A 465 -10.61 0.25 -8.02
C PRO A 465 -10.51 0.70 -9.47
N VAL A 466 -11.65 1.07 -10.05
CA VAL A 466 -11.73 1.61 -11.42
C VAL A 466 -12.27 3.03 -11.32
N SER A 467 -11.63 3.96 -12.02
CA SER A 467 -12.14 5.31 -12.20
C SER A 467 -13.46 5.27 -12.99
N TYR A 468 -14.58 5.72 -12.38
CA TYR A 468 -15.92 5.60 -12.97
C TYR A 468 -16.36 6.80 -13.79
N THR A 469 -15.54 7.82 -14.00
CA THR A 469 -16.04 9.10 -14.47
C THR A 469 -16.33 9.18 -15.98
N HIS A 470 -15.85 8.23 -16.81
CA HIS A 470 -16.04 8.33 -18.28
C HIS A 470 -16.58 7.11 -19.00
N LEU A 471 -16.90 6.02 -18.33
CA LEU A 471 -17.60 4.88 -18.93
C LEU A 471 -19.08 4.90 -18.59
N THR A 472 -19.80 5.94 -18.98
CA THR A 472 -21.23 5.83 -19.25
C THR A 472 -21.38 5.12 -20.61
N LEU A 473 -21.16 3.83 -20.61
CA LEU A 473 -21.76 3.00 -21.64
C LEU A 473 -23.27 3.20 -21.53
N PRO A 474 -23.99 3.48 -22.62
CA PRO A 474 -25.43 3.62 -22.59
C PRO A 474 -26.02 2.35 -21.94
N THR A 475 -26.67 2.52 -20.81
CA THR A 475 -27.34 1.47 -20.05
C THR A 475 -28.65 1.10 -20.74
N ASN A 476 -28.55 0.56 -21.95
CA ASN A 476 -29.69 -0.09 -22.62
C ASN A 476 -29.17 -1.35 -23.32
N ARG A 477 -28.92 -2.38 -22.52
CA ARG A 477 -29.12 -3.79 -22.91
C ARG A 477 -29.25 -4.59 -21.62
N GLU A 478 -30.49 -4.83 -21.25
CA GLU A 478 -30.90 -6.00 -20.47
C GLU A 478 -30.43 -7.26 -21.23
N VAL A 479 -29.63 -8.05 -20.59
CA VAL A 479 -29.57 -9.52 -20.76
C VAL A 479 -29.34 -10.10 -19.37
#